data_133208e44cc8c63ed4d5949fd218030b
#
_entry.id   133208e44cc8c63ed4d5949fd218030b
#
_cell.length_a   1.000
_cell.length_b   1.000
_cell.length_c   1.000
_cell.angle_alpha   90.00
_cell.angle_beta   90.00
_cell.angle_gamma   90.00
#
_symmetry.space_group_name_H-M   'P 1'
#
loop_
_entity.id
_entity.type
_entity.pdbx_description
1 polymer ?
#
loop_
_entity_poly.entity_id
_entity_poly.type
_entity_poly.pdbx_seq_one_letter_code
_entity_poly.pdbx_strand_id
1 'polypeptide(L)'
;MEPMGYRNTKLVEELATQGRITTKRGDARSFDPMQFALLFKMASDTYDWPLDEAAKKNGALPRTYKHGWLSMAKELGMTLPDALDEIEVIGNEPRAPKKELKAMQRLSLTAKKLEAAGLIKCIRKGSAQKRNNAVWLLTIGTPEENREVEAYVRRRLGI
;
A
#
# COMPACT_ATOMS: atom_id res chain seq x y z
N MET A 1 13.46 12.53 -16.50
CA MET A 1 12.16 12.46 -15.78
C MET A 1 12.17 11.27 -14.84
N GLU A 2 11.91 11.50 -13.56
CA GLU A 2 11.83 10.42 -12.58
C GLU A 2 10.51 9.65 -12.78
N PRO A 3 10.56 8.31 -12.71
CA PRO A 3 9.33 7.53 -12.77
C PRO A 3 8.43 7.80 -11.56
N MET A 4 7.12 7.57 -11.71
CA MET A 4 6.15 7.69 -10.63
C MET A 4 6.58 6.85 -9.43
N GLY A 5 6.47 7.44 -8.24
CA GLY A 5 6.80 6.76 -7.00
C GLY A 5 8.28 6.68 -6.64
N TYR A 6 9.16 7.21 -7.48
CA TYR A 6 10.60 7.15 -7.23
C TYR A 6 10.99 7.76 -5.88
N ARG A 7 10.51 8.98 -5.59
CA ARG A 7 10.79 9.65 -4.32
C ARG A 7 10.16 8.92 -3.14
N ASN A 8 8.93 8.43 -3.33
CA ASN A 8 8.25 7.65 -2.29
C ASN A 8 9.03 6.40 -1.93
N THR A 9 9.55 5.65 -2.91
CA THR A 9 10.35 4.45 -2.62
C THR A 9 11.64 4.79 -1.91
N LYS A 10 12.28 5.92 -2.24
CA LYS A 10 13.48 6.37 -1.53
C LYS A 10 13.19 6.69 -0.06
N LEU A 11 12.06 7.31 0.23
CA LEU A 11 11.62 7.56 1.60
C LEU A 11 11.40 6.25 2.37
N VAL A 12 10.81 5.24 1.73
CA VAL A 12 10.63 3.92 2.35
C VAL A 12 11.97 3.27 2.66
N GLU A 13 12.93 3.34 1.75
CA GLU A 13 14.29 2.83 1.99
C GLU A 13 14.93 3.52 3.20
N GLU A 14 14.78 4.84 3.32
CA GLU A 14 15.28 5.60 4.48
C GLU A 14 14.62 5.16 5.78
N LEU A 15 13.31 4.94 5.78
CA LEU A 15 12.58 4.45 6.95
C LEU A 15 13.09 3.07 7.38
N ALA A 16 13.38 2.19 6.43
CA ALA A 16 13.97 0.88 6.72
C ALA A 16 15.36 1.04 7.36
N THR A 17 16.20 1.91 6.81
CA THR A 17 17.54 2.21 7.36
C THR A 17 17.46 2.76 8.78
N GLN A 18 16.42 3.54 9.09
CA GLN A 18 16.18 4.10 10.42
C GLN A 18 15.59 3.10 11.41
N GLY A 19 15.34 1.87 11.01
CA GLY A 19 14.75 0.84 11.88
C GLY A 19 13.27 1.04 12.16
N ARG A 20 12.54 1.71 11.30
CA ARG A 20 11.11 1.99 11.48
C ARG A 20 10.18 0.95 10.85
N ILE A 21 10.73 -0.01 10.10
CA ILE A 21 9.96 -1.08 9.46
C ILE A 21 10.34 -2.39 10.15
N THR A 22 9.80 -2.59 11.34
CA THR A 22 10.21 -3.68 12.22
C THR A 22 9.01 -4.39 12.82
N THR A 23 9.27 -5.61 13.27
CA THR A 23 8.35 -6.36 14.11
C THR A 23 9.03 -6.63 15.46
N LYS A 24 8.24 -6.63 16.52
CA LYS A 24 8.75 -6.91 17.87
C LYS A 24 8.72 -8.41 18.12
N ARG A 25 9.84 -8.95 18.59
CA ARG A 25 9.95 -10.35 19.03
C ARG A 25 10.54 -10.34 20.44
N GLY A 26 9.69 -10.56 21.45
CA GLY A 26 10.10 -10.39 22.85
C GLY A 26 10.50 -8.94 23.10
N ASP A 27 11.73 -8.71 23.59
CA ASP A 27 12.28 -7.37 23.82
C ASP A 27 13.06 -6.82 22.63
N ALA A 28 13.24 -7.63 21.59
CA ALA A 28 14.00 -7.24 20.40
C ALA A 28 13.08 -6.78 19.27
N ARG A 29 13.58 -5.83 18.49
CA ARG A 29 12.97 -5.43 17.23
C ARG A 29 13.84 -5.93 16.08
N SER A 30 13.21 -6.48 15.05
CA SER A 30 13.90 -6.94 13.86
C SER A 30 13.18 -6.44 12.62
N PHE A 31 13.94 -6.27 11.54
CA PHE A 31 13.39 -5.88 10.25
C PHE A 31 12.27 -6.82 9.82
N ASP A 32 11.17 -6.25 9.34
CA ASP A 32 10.01 -7.01 8.84
C ASP A 32 9.95 -6.94 7.31
N PRO A 33 10.38 -8.00 6.61
CA PRO A 33 10.38 -8.00 5.14
C PRO A 33 8.99 -7.82 4.53
N MET A 34 7.94 -8.35 5.17
CA MET A 34 6.58 -8.25 4.62
C MET A 34 6.05 -6.83 4.70
N GLN A 35 6.29 -6.15 5.83
CA GLN A 35 5.95 -4.74 5.95
C GLN A 35 6.70 -3.90 4.91
N PHE A 36 7.99 -4.19 4.73
CA PHE A 36 8.80 -3.49 3.73
C PHE A 36 8.27 -3.72 2.31
N ALA A 37 8.01 -4.98 1.94
CA ALA A 37 7.52 -5.31 0.61
C ALA A 37 6.19 -4.60 0.31
N LEU A 38 5.25 -4.62 1.26
CA LEU A 38 3.96 -3.95 1.09
C LEU A 38 4.13 -2.44 0.97
N LEU A 39 4.84 -1.82 1.91
CA LEU A 39 5.01 -0.36 1.90
C LEU A 39 5.79 0.12 0.67
N PHE A 40 6.85 -0.60 0.29
CA PHE A 40 7.64 -0.28 -0.89
C PHE A 40 6.80 -0.35 -2.16
N LYS A 41 5.97 -1.40 -2.30
CA LYS A 41 5.11 -1.55 -3.47
C LYS A 41 4.02 -0.48 -3.50
N MET A 42 3.40 -0.17 -2.37
CA MET A 42 2.47 0.96 -2.27
C MET A 42 3.15 2.27 -2.70
N ALA A 43 4.37 2.49 -2.26
CA ALA A 43 5.14 3.68 -2.61
C ALA A 43 5.42 3.75 -4.11
N SER A 44 5.80 2.63 -4.73
CA SER A 44 6.10 2.60 -6.17
C SER A 44 4.86 2.80 -7.04
N ASP A 45 3.68 2.47 -6.54
CA ASP A 45 2.42 2.55 -7.27
C ASP A 45 1.65 3.86 -7.03
N THR A 46 2.25 4.81 -6.32
CA THR A 46 1.60 6.07 -5.95
C THR A 46 2.42 7.27 -6.42
N TYR A 47 1.72 8.38 -6.65
CA TYR A 47 2.38 9.61 -7.07
C TYR A 47 3.23 10.20 -5.94
N ASP A 48 4.35 10.80 -6.32
CA ASP A 48 5.24 11.50 -5.40
C ASP A 48 4.63 12.84 -4.93
N TRP A 49 5.17 13.37 -3.86
CA TRP A 49 4.87 14.70 -3.38
C TRP A 49 6.13 15.57 -3.45
N PRO A 50 6.07 16.82 -3.93
CA PRO A 50 4.88 17.47 -4.52
C PRO A 50 4.54 16.92 -5.90
N LEU A 51 3.26 17.09 -6.30
CA LEU A 51 2.82 16.72 -7.64
C LEU A 51 3.39 17.68 -8.68
N ASP A 52 3.72 17.17 -9.88
CA ASP A 52 4.02 18.04 -11.01
C ASP A 52 2.72 18.60 -11.63
N GLU A 53 2.85 19.54 -12.55
CA GLU A 53 1.69 20.21 -13.15
C GLU A 53 0.81 19.26 -13.95
N ALA A 54 1.40 18.30 -14.66
CA ALA A 54 0.64 17.32 -15.42
C ALA A 54 -0.18 16.41 -14.50
N ALA A 55 0.40 15.95 -13.40
CA ALA A 55 -0.30 15.12 -12.41
C ALA A 55 -1.44 15.90 -11.75
N LYS A 56 -1.23 17.17 -11.41
CA LYS A 56 -2.29 18.03 -10.84
C LYS A 56 -3.46 18.17 -11.80
N LYS A 57 -3.19 18.42 -13.08
CA LYS A 57 -4.23 18.55 -14.11
C LYS A 57 -5.04 17.27 -14.27
N ASN A 58 -4.40 16.13 -14.15
CA ASN A 58 -5.05 14.82 -14.27
C ASN A 58 -5.80 14.39 -13.00
N GLY A 59 -5.79 15.22 -11.96
CA GLY A 59 -6.46 14.90 -10.69
C GLY A 59 -5.77 13.82 -9.88
N ALA A 60 -4.46 13.63 -10.06
CA ALA A 60 -3.70 12.63 -9.35
C ALA A 60 -3.70 12.91 -7.83
N LEU A 61 -3.71 11.84 -7.04
CA LEU A 61 -3.61 11.91 -5.59
C LEU A 61 -2.20 11.50 -5.15
N PRO A 62 -1.45 12.36 -4.43
CA PRO A 62 -0.11 12.01 -3.98
C PRO A 62 -0.15 10.97 -2.86
N ARG A 63 0.78 10.03 -2.87
CA ARG A 63 0.97 9.04 -1.81
C ARG A 63 -0.32 8.34 -1.38
N THR A 64 -1.21 8.06 -2.34
CA THR A 64 -2.54 7.50 -2.06
C THR A 64 -2.72 6.19 -2.80
N TYR A 65 -2.89 5.10 -2.04
CA TYR A 65 -3.13 3.77 -2.58
C TYR A 65 -4.60 3.38 -2.43
N LYS A 66 -5.26 2.99 -3.54
CA LYS A 66 -6.70 2.70 -3.55
C LYS A 66 -7.08 1.50 -4.41
N HIS A 67 -6.11 0.62 -4.73
CA HIS A 67 -6.35 -0.50 -5.63
C HIS A 67 -6.74 -1.80 -4.94
N GLY A 68 -6.77 -1.83 -3.60
CA GLY A 68 -7.17 -3.00 -2.83
C GLY A 68 -6.09 -4.06 -2.67
N TRP A 69 -6.36 -5.06 -1.81
CA TRP A 69 -5.35 -6.06 -1.45
C TRP A 69 -5.24 -7.21 -2.45
N LEU A 70 -6.29 -7.50 -3.22
CA LEU A 70 -6.19 -8.54 -4.25
C LEU A 70 -5.24 -8.09 -5.37
N SER A 71 -5.36 -6.85 -5.82
CA SER A 71 -4.45 -6.26 -6.81
C SER A 71 -3.01 -6.29 -6.29
N MET A 72 -2.80 -5.88 -5.05
CA MET A 72 -1.49 -5.90 -4.40
C MET A 72 -0.92 -7.31 -4.30
N ALA A 73 -1.75 -8.27 -3.88
CA ALA A 73 -1.33 -9.67 -3.76
C ALA A 73 -0.87 -10.23 -5.11
N LYS A 74 -1.59 -9.91 -6.18
CA LYS A 74 -1.20 -10.32 -7.54
C LYS A 74 0.14 -9.72 -7.95
N GLU A 75 0.33 -8.44 -7.72
CA GLU A 75 1.58 -7.75 -8.05
C GLU A 75 2.77 -8.28 -7.26
N LEU A 76 2.55 -8.75 -6.04
CA LEU A 76 3.60 -9.36 -5.20
C LEU A 76 3.80 -10.85 -5.46
N GLY A 77 3.06 -11.43 -6.43
CA GLY A 77 3.20 -12.86 -6.76
C GLY A 77 2.63 -13.80 -5.70
N MET A 78 1.74 -13.32 -4.83
CA MET A 78 1.20 -14.09 -3.71
C MET A 78 0.04 -14.99 -4.10
N THR A 79 -0.49 -14.85 -5.31
CA THR A 79 -1.70 -15.55 -5.76
C THR A 79 -1.43 -16.62 -6.83
N LEU A 80 -0.16 -16.85 -7.17
CA LEU A 80 0.21 -17.83 -8.19
C LEU A 80 -0.19 -19.24 -7.73
N PRO A 81 -1.04 -19.95 -8.48
CA PRO A 81 -1.44 -21.32 -8.12
C PRO A 81 -0.26 -22.29 -8.14
N ASP A 82 -0.27 -23.24 -7.22
CA ASP A 82 0.67 -24.36 -7.21
C ASP A 82 -0.11 -25.70 -7.26
N ALA A 83 0.60 -26.82 -7.23
CA ALA A 83 0.00 -28.14 -7.39
C ALA A 83 -0.97 -28.54 -6.26
N LEU A 84 -0.92 -27.86 -5.12
CA LEU A 84 -1.78 -28.14 -3.96
C LEU A 84 -3.02 -27.27 -3.91
N ASP A 85 -3.10 -26.24 -4.76
CA ASP A 85 -4.22 -25.30 -4.74
C ASP A 85 -5.43 -25.87 -5.50
N GLU A 86 -6.62 -25.59 -4.96
CA GLU A 86 -7.86 -25.77 -5.73
C GLU A 86 -7.95 -24.67 -6.79
N ILE A 87 -8.09 -25.07 -8.05
CA ILE A 87 -8.08 -24.13 -9.17
C ILE A 87 -9.49 -23.94 -9.69
N GLU A 88 -9.86 -22.66 -9.85
CA GLU A 88 -11.03 -22.25 -10.62
C GLU A 88 -10.57 -21.48 -11.85
N VAL A 89 -11.28 -21.65 -12.97
CA VAL A 89 -11.02 -20.88 -14.17
C VAL A 89 -12.01 -19.71 -14.18
N ILE A 90 -11.47 -18.49 -14.04
CA ILE A 90 -12.25 -17.24 -14.08
C ILE A 90 -11.78 -16.46 -15.30
N GLY A 91 -12.68 -16.28 -16.26
CA GLY A 91 -12.27 -15.82 -17.59
C GLY A 91 -11.44 -16.87 -18.27
N ASN A 92 -10.23 -16.54 -18.70
CA ASN A 92 -9.27 -17.46 -19.32
C ASN A 92 -8.08 -17.78 -18.40
N GLU A 93 -8.14 -17.37 -17.11
CA GLU A 93 -7.03 -17.55 -16.18
C GLU A 93 -7.35 -18.58 -15.11
N PRO A 94 -6.41 -19.53 -14.83
CA PRO A 94 -6.54 -20.38 -13.65
C PRO A 94 -6.29 -19.55 -12.40
N ARG A 95 -7.18 -19.65 -11.42
CA ARG A 95 -7.09 -18.92 -10.15
C ARG A 95 -7.29 -19.85 -8.97
N ALA A 96 -6.66 -19.53 -7.86
CA ALA A 96 -6.75 -20.28 -6.62
C ALA A 96 -7.46 -19.42 -5.56
N PRO A 97 -8.80 -19.46 -5.44
CA PRO A 97 -9.57 -18.54 -4.58
C PRO A 97 -9.16 -18.57 -3.12
N LYS A 98 -8.84 -19.75 -2.58
CA LYS A 98 -8.41 -19.89 -1.17
C LYS A 98 -7.06 -19.22 -0.95
N LYS A 99 -6.15 -19.36 -1.90
CA LYS A 99 -4.83 -18.72 -1.84
C LYS A 99 -4.95 -17.21 -1.94
N GLU A 100 -5.82 -16.71 -2.81
CA GLU A 100 -6.12 -15.27 -2.94
C GLU A 100 -6.66 -14.72 -1.63
N LEU A 101 -7.61 -15.42 -1.00
CA LEU A 101 -8.18 -14.99 0.28
C LEU A 101 -7.11 -14.92 1.39
N LYS A 102 -6.27 -15.94 1.50
CA LYS A 102 -5.16 -15.95 2.48
C LYS A 102 -4.18 -14.82 2.23
N ALA A 103 -3.86 -14.55 0.96
CA ALA A 103 -2.97 -13.45 0.59
C ALA A 103 -3.56 -12.09 1.00
N MET A 104 -4.83 -11.85 0.72
CA MET A 104 -5.52 -10.62 1.11
C MET A 104 -5.56 -10.46 2.63
N GLN A 105 -5.82 -11.54 3.38
CA GLN A 105 -5.81 -11.51 4.84
C GLN A 105 -4.43 -11.16 5.38
N ARG A 106 -3.38 -11.76 4.83
CA ARG A 106 -1.99 -11.49 5.21
C ARG A 106 -1.63 -10.01 4.96
N LEU A 107 -2.01 -9.47 3.81
CA LEU A 107 -1.76 -8.07 3.48
C LEU A 107 -2.55 -7.14 4.40
N SER A 108 -3.80 -7.47 4.71
CA SER A 108 -4.61 -6.70 5.64
C SER A 108 -3.97 -6.64 7.04
N LEU A 109 -3.46 -7.75 7.54
CA LEU A 109 -2.75 -7.79 8.82
C LEU A 109 -1.45 -6.99 8.78
N THR A 110 -0.71 -7.09 7.67
CA THR A 110 0.53 -6.31 7.46
C THR A 110 0.23 -4.82 7.42
N ALA A 111 -0.85 -4.42 6.75
CA ALA A 111 -1.29 -3.03 6.70
C ALA A 111 -1.64 -2.49 8.09
N LYS A 112 -2.27 -3.29 8.94
CA LYS A 112 -2.55 -2.90 10.33
C LYS A 112 -1.28 -2.63 11.12
N LYS A 113 -0.23 -3.42 10.89
CA LYS A 113 1.07 -3.20 11.52
C LYS A 113 1.71 -1.90 11.04
N LEU A 114 1.64 -1.61 9.75
CA LEU A 114 2.13 -0.36 9.17
C LEU A 114 1.35 0.84 9.71
N GLU A 115 0.03 0.72 9.84
CA GLU A 115 -0.83 1.76 10.40
C GLU A 115 -0.47 2.02 11.86
N ALA A 116 -0.29 0.97 12.66
CA ALA A 116 0.13 1.09 14.05
C ALA A 116 1.49 1.76 14.20
N ALA A 117 2.39 1.55 13.22
CA ALA A 117 3.70 2.19 13.19
C ALA A 117 3.66 3.63 12.67
N GLY A 118 2.50 4.13 12.25
CA GLY A 118 2.34 5.49 11.74
C GLY A 118 2.85 5.68 10.31
N LEU A 119 3.04 4.61 9.55
CA LEU A 119 3.60 4.66 8.19
C LEU A 119 2.55 4.69 7.10
N ILE A 120 1.33 4.26 7.39
CA ILE A 120 0.15 4.45 6.54
C ILE A 120 -1.04 4.86 7.40
N LYS A 121 -2.04 5.46 6.76
CA LYS A 121 -3.28 5.89 7.42
C LYS A 121 -4.45 5.61 6.51
N CYS A 122 -5.50 4.96 7.05
CA CYS A 122 -6.73 4.77 6.30
C CYS A 122 -7.54 6.07 6.30
N ILE A 123 -7.69 6.67 5.13
CA ILE A 123 -8.44 7.92 4.96
C ILE A 123 -9.93 7.64 4.79
N ARG A 124 -10.25 6.58 4.07
CA ARG A 124 -11.63 6.14 3.83
C ARG A 124 -11.67 4.62 3.80
N LYS A 125 -12.57 4.05 4.59
CA LYS A 125 -12.75 2.59 4.61
C LYS A 125 -13.39 2.11 3.31
N GLY A 126 -13.02 0.91 2.87
CA GLY A 126 -13.68 0.25 1.76
C GLY A 126 -15.09 -0.16 2.12
N SER A 127 -15.94 -0.30 1.11
CA SER A 127 -17.32 -0.73 1.27
C SER A 127 -17.65 -1.81 0.23
N ALA A 128 -18.06 -2.99 0.70
CA ALA A 128 -18.51 -4.05 -0.18
C ALA A 128 -19.80 -3.66 -0.92
N GLN A 129 -20.69 -2.92 -0.28
CA GLN A 129 -21.94 -2.46 -0.88
C GLN A 129 -21.70 -1.47 -2.02
N LYS A 130 -20.75 -0.57 -1.86
CA LYS A 130 -20.39 0.41 -2.88
C LYS A 130 -19.32 -0.10 -3.84
N ARG A 131 -18.83 -1.31 -3.62
CA ARG A 131 -17.72 -1.92 -4.37
C ARG A 131 -16.47 -1.04 -4.42
N ASN A 132 -16.20 -0.31 -3.35
CA ASN A 132 -15.04 0.57 -3.22
C ASN A 132 -13.98 -0.07 -2.35
N ASN A 133 -12.73 0.07 -2.77
CA ASN A 133 -11.58 -0.29 -1.94
C ASN A 133 -11.32 0.81 -0.91
N ALA A 134 -10.66 0.44 0.19
CA ALA A 134 -10.15 1.41 1.14
C ALA A 134 -9.14 2.35 0.48
N VAL A 135 -9.09 3.59 0.97
CA VAL A 135 -8.11 4.58 0.53
C VAL A 135 -7.06 4.74 1.62
N TRP A 136 -5.82 4.43 1.28
CA TRP A 136 -4.68 4.49 2.19
C TRP A 136 -3.73 5.60 1.81
N LEU A 137 -3.37 6.42 2.79
CA LEU A 137 -2.37 7.47 2.65
C LEU A 137 -1.03 6.96 3.19
N LEU A 138 0.03 7.16 2.44
CA LEU A 138 1.39 6.87 2.89
C LEU A 138 1.90 8.07 3.71
N THR A 139 2.10 7.84 5.02
CA THR A 139 2.59 8.86 5.96
C THR A 139 4.09 8.68 6.19
N ILE A 140 4.84 8.75 5.10
CA ILE A 140 6.26 8.39 5.02
C ILE A 140 7.21 9.59 5.03
N GLY A 141 6.69 10.80 5.01
CA GLY A 141 7.48 12.03 5.09
C GLY A 141 7.63 12.53 6.52
N THR A 142 8.02 13.80 6.66
CA THR A 142 8.01 14.47 7.96
C THR A 142 6.58 14.66 8.46
N PRO A 143 6.36 14.85 9.77
CA PRO A 143 5.00 15.11 10.28
C PRO A 143 4.31 16.28 9.60
N GLU A 144 5.03 17.37 9.32
CA GLU A 144 4.50 18.54 8.62
C GLU A 144 4.08 18.20 7.19
N GLU A 145 4.95 17.51 6.46
CA GLU A 145 4.68 17.09 5.09
C GLU A 145 3.49 16.13 5.04
N ASN A 146 3.43 15.17 5.97
CA ASN A 146 2.32 14.24 6.05
C ASN A 146 0.98 14.95 6.25
N ARG A 147 0.95 16.00 7.06
CA ARG A 147 -0.26 16.83 7.25
C ARG A 147 -0.66 17.57 5.98
N GLU A 148 0.32 18.14 5.27
CA GLU A 148 0.07 18.82 3.99
C GLU A 148 -0.50 17.89 2.94
N VAL A 149 0.09 16.70 2.80
CA VAL A 149 -0.36 15.69 1.85
C VAL A 149 -1.76 15.23 2.21
N GLU A 150 -2.04 14.94 3.47
CA GLU A 150 -3.36 14.52 3.93
C GLU A 150 -4.41 15.60 3.65
N ALA A 151 -4.12 16.85 3.95
CA ALA A 151 -5.04 17.95 3.69
C ALA A 151 -5.34 18.09 2.20
N TYR A 152 -4.34 17.96 1.35
CA TYR A 152 -4.49 18.00 -0.10
C TYR A 152 -5.40 16.87 -0.58
N VAL A 153 -5.11 15.63 -0.15
CA VAL A 153 -5.86 14.44 -0.57
C VAL A 153 -7.31 14.52 -0.12
N ARG A 154 -7.57 14.93 1.12
CA ARG A 154 -8.92 15.06 1.65
C ARG A 154 -9.73 16.09 0.87
N ARG A 155 -9.14 17.22 0.53
CA ARG A 155 -9.82 18.24 -0.29
C ARG A 155 -10.19 17.68 -1.67
N ARG A 156 -9.28 16.96 -2.30
CA ARG A 156 -9.52 16.37 -3.62
C ARG A 156 -10.59 15.28 -3.59
N LEU A 157 -10.71 14.56 -2.48
CA LEU A 157 -11.72 13.53 -2.28
C LEU A 157 -13.05 14.06 -1.72
N GLY A 158 -13.07 15.31 -1.25
CA GLY A 158 -14.27 15.92 -0.66
C GLY A 158 -14.63 15.36 0.73
N ILE A 159 -13.63 15.00 1.49
CA ILE A 159 -13.83 14.43 2.84
C ILE A 159 -13.02 15.14 3.93
#